data_004d116e939e45696904260fa90b1bb9
#
_entry.id   004d116e939e45696904260fa90b1bb9
#
_cell.length_a   1.000
_cell.length_b   1.000
_cell.length_c   1.000
_cell.angle_alpha   90.00
_cell.angle_beta   90.00
_cell.angle_gamma   90.00
#
_symmetry.space_group_name_H-M   'P 1'
#
loop_
_entity.id
_entity.type
_entity.pdbx_description
1 polymer ?
#
loop_
_entity_poly.entity_id
_entity_poly.type
_entity_poly.pdbx_seq_one_letter_code
_entity_poly.pdbx_strand_id
1 'polypeptide(L)'
;VIPVRVDHQDQLIPELLAGKGDIIAASFTITPDRSKQVAFSAPFLTVQEQVVVPKDSPVHSLSDLKGRPVAVRESSSYRESLKGLKNKAPFIEIDPVSEDLDTLTILSGVAEGRYEATVADDHIVQIFLSYEDRVRPAFSLEGDRHIAWAVRPENQELLARINRFLSTTHLPGNRPAVYRADLDEIRKRGVLRVLTRNNAATYFIWRGQMVGFEYEMARKFAEELGVRLQMVVPPTRKDLFLWLREGRGDLIAASVTASPERERKEGVRFSRSYHQVSEILVARASDEGLKGVADLKGRTITVRKSSAYWTTLEALLEAGAEFKLEPAPELMETEEIIGKVAQGEVDLTVADSHILDIEMTWRDDVKGAFALEDPVSHGWAVRPEDEKLLAAA
;
A
#
# COMPACT_ATOMS: atom_id res chain seq x y z
N VAL A 1 13.85 18.43 -1.60
CA VAL A 1 14.42 17.31 -2.39
C VAL A 1 13.88 17.40 -3.79
N ILE A 2 14.77 17.38 -4.79
CA ILE A 2 14.39 17.33 -6.21
C ILE A 2 14.68 15.91 -6.70
N PRO A 3 13.66 15.14 -7.11
CA PRO A 3 13.91 13.80 -7.65
C PRO A 3 14.57 13.88 -9.03
N VAL A 4 15.65 13.14 -9.20
CA VAL A 4 16.33 12.95 -10.49
C VAL A 4 16.07 11.50 -10.92
N ARG A 5 15.41 11.32 -12.05
CA ARG A 5 15.15 9.98 -12.58
C ARG A 5 16.39 9.46 -13.30
N VAL A 6 16.73 8.21 -13.01
CA VAL A 6 17.75 7.44 -13.71
C VAL A 6 17.05 6.24 -14.36
N ASP A 7 17.28 6.04 -15.65
CA ASP A 7 16.51 5.05 -16.42
C ASP A 7 16.92 3.61 -16.10
N HIS A 8 18.20 3.37 -15.78
CA HIS A 8 18.73 2.03 -15.50
C HIS A 8 19.43 1.96 -14.15
N GLN A 9 19.29 0.83 -13.47
CA GLN A 9 19.84 0.63 -12.13
C GLN A 9 21.37 0.66 -12.08
N ASP A 10 22.04 0.19 -13.14
CA ASP A 10 23.50 0.20 -13.29
C ASP A 10 24.07 1.62 -13.38
N GLN A 11 23.26 2.59 -13.77
CA GLN A 11 23.64 4.01 -13.87
C GLN A 11 23.58 4.76 -12.54
N LEU A 12 22.92 4.23 -11.51
CA LEU A 12 22.74 4.93 -10.23
C LEU A 12 24.06 5.39 -9.59
N ILE A 13 25.06 4.50 -9.49
CA ILE A 13 26.37 4.84 -8.94
C ILE A 13 27.14 5.80 -9.86
N PRO A 14 27.29 5.52 -11.18
CA PRO A 14 27.93 6.45 -12.10
C PRO A 14 27.34 7.87 -12.06
N GLU A 15 26.02 8.00 -12.08
CA GLU A 15 25.33 9.29 -12.07
C GLU A 15 25.50 10.03 -10.72
N LEU A 16 25.49 9.30 -9.58
CA LEU A 16 25.81 9.85 -8.28
C LEU A 16 27.24 10.41 -8.23
N LEU A 17 28.21 9.63 -8.70
CA LEU A 17 29.63 10.02 -8.71
C LEU A 17 29.89 11.17 -9.70
N ALA A 18 29.14 11.25 -10.78
CA ALA A 18 29.19 12.35 -11.74
C ALA A 18 28.51 13.65 -11.21
N GLY A 19 27.90 13.62 -10.03
CA GLY A 19 27.27 14.79 -9.41
C GLY A 19 25.89 15.14 -9.97
N LYS A 20 25.22 14.27 -10.74
CA LYS A 20 23.87 14.48 -11.23
C LYS A 20 22.81 14.37 -10.12
N GLY A 21 23.14 13.65 -9.04
CA GLY A 21 22.35 13.57 -7.82
C GLY A 21 23.25 13.60 -6.57
N ASP A 22 22.66 13.81 -5.41
CA ASP A 22 23.38 13.81 -4.14
C ASP A 22 23.15 12.55 -3.32
N ILE A 23 22.01 11.87 -3.57
CA ILE A 23 21.58 10.69 -2.82
C ILE A 23 20.99 9.68 -3.79
N ILE A 24 21.37 8.41 -3.67
CA ILE A 24 20.62 7.27 -4.23
C ILE A 24 19.56 6.86 -3.21
N ALA A 25 18.28 6.97 -3.59
CA ALA A 25 17.12 6.60 -2.78
C ALA A 25 16.19 5.69 -3.61
N ALA A 26 16.68 4.50 -3.99
CA ALA A 26 16.06 3.60 -4.97
C ALA A 26 15.96 2.15 -4.46
N SER A 27 15.55 1.92 -3.20
CA SER A 27 15.59 0.60 -2.55
C SER A 27 16.95 -0.08 -2.75
N PHE A 28 18.01 0.64 -2.41
CA PHE A 28 19.37 0.28 -2.80
C PHE A 28 20.01 -0.64 -1.76
N THR A 29 20.18 -1.91 -2.11
CA THR A 29 20.75 -2.94 -1.23
C THR A 29 22.22 -2.66 -0.97
N ILE A 30 22.63 -2.74 0.31
CA ILE A 30 24.04 -2.70 0.70
C ILE A 30 24.70 -3.99 0.24
N THR A 31 25.71 -3.89 -0.64
CA THR A 31 26.55 -5.02 -1.01
C THR A 31 28.03 -4.66 -0.86
N PRO A 32 28.93 -5.67 -0.70
CA PRO A 32 30.38 -5.41 -0.60
C PRO A 32 30.94 -4.60 -1.77
N ASP A 33 30.49 -4.89 -2.99
CA ASP A 33 31.01 -4.21 -4.19
C ASP A 33 30.51 -2.76 -4.32
N ARG A 34 29.26 -2.51 -3.95
CA ARG A 34 28.71 -1.14 -3.88
C ARG A 34 29.34 -0.32 -2.77
N SER A 35 29.63 -0.93 -1.62
CA SER A 35 30.27 -0.27 -0.48
C SER A 35 31.70 0.20 -0.74
N LYS A 36 32.36 -0.31 -1.77
CA LYS A 36 33.68 0.16 -2.24
C LYS A 36 33.57 1.48 -3.02
N GLN A 37 32.41 1.79 -3.57
CA GLN A 37 32.19 2.90 -4.49
C GLN A 37 31.43 4.06 -3.86
N VAL A 38 30.51 3.77 -2.91
CA VAL A 38 29.65 4.76 -2.29
C VAL A 38 29.61 4.59 -0.77
N ALA A 39 29.23 5.64 -0.05
CA ALA A 39 29.00 5.60 1.37
C ALA A 39 27.50 5.37 1.65
N PHE A 40 27.17 4.31 2.38
CA PHE A 40 25.80 3.98 2.75
C PHE A 40 25.40 4.62 4.08
N SER A 41 24.14 5.03 4.16
CA SER A 41 23.49 5.41 5.42
C SER A 41 23.29 4.19 6.34
N ALA A 42 22.88 4.43 7.57
CA ALA A 42 22.28 3.38 8.38
C ALA A 42 21.15 2.71 7.62
N PRO A 43 21.02 1.37 7.66
CA PRO A 43 19.94 0.67 6.98
C PRO A 43 18.59 1.05 7.59
N PHE A 44 17.60 1.24 6.75
CA PHE A 44 16.25 1.58 7.17
C PHE A 44 15.22 0.47 6.90
N LEU A 45 15.59 -0.54 6.12
CA LEU A 45 14.77 -1.71 5.84
C LEU A 45 15.65 -2.95 5.78
N THR A 46 15.16 -4.03 6.36
CA THR A 46 15.74 -5.37 6.22
C THR A 46 14.77 -6.23 5.42
N VAL A 47 15.25 -6.91 4.39
CA VAL A 47 14.47 -7.70 3.46
C VAL A 47 15.08 -9.08 3.27
N GLN A 48 14.27 -10.04 2.82
CA GLN A 48 14.71 -11.37 2.41
C GLN A 48 14.55 -11.53 0.90
N GLU A 49 15.59 -11.95 0.23
CA GLU A 49 15.52 -12.29 -1.19
C GLU A 49 14.78 -13.63 -1.35
N GLN A 50 13.74 -13.65 -2.16
CA GLN A 50 12.92 -14.83 -2.44
C GLN A 50 13.07 -15.26 -3.90
N VAL A 51 13.24 -16.56 -4.11
CA VAL A 51 13.10 -17.16 -5.43
C VAL A 51 11.61 -17.25 -5.77
N VAL A 52 11.22 -16.66 -6.89
CA VAL A 52 9.84 -16.62 -7.38
C VAL A 52 9.74 -17.45 -8.66
N VAL A 53 8.72 -18.29 -8.73
CA VAL A 53 8.46 -19.22 -9.82
C VAL A 53 7.00 -19.20 -10.24
N PRO A 54 6.61 -19.74 -11.40
CA PRO A 54 5.20 -19.95 -11.75
C PRO A 54 4.48 -20.75 -10.64
N LYS A 55 3.19 -20.47 -10.44
CA LYS A 55 2.36 -21.07 -9.38
C LYS A 55 2.43 -22.60 -9.35
N ASP A 56 2.40 -23.22 -10.53
CA ASP A 56 2.40 -24.67 -10.71
C ASP A 56 3.82 -25.27 -10.84
N SER A 57 4.86 -24.50 -10.62
CA SER A 57 6.25 -24.96 -10.70
C SER A 57 6.55 -25.99 -9.59
N PRO A 58 7.28 -27.07 -9.89
CA PRO A 58 7.69 -28.07 -8.89
C PRO A 58 8.85 -27.60 -7.98
N VAL A 59 9.35 -26.38 -8.16
CA VAL A 59 10.49 -25.85 -7.38
C VAL A 59 10.05 -25.47 -5.96
N HIS A 60 10.66 -26.05 -4.95
CA HIS A 60 10.43 -25.76 -3.52
C HIS A 60 11.74 -25.53 -2.75
N SER A 61 12.88 -25.83 -3.34
CA SER A 61 14.19 -25.73 -2.72
C SER A 61 15.28 -25.36 -3.73
N LEU A 62 16.46 -25.04 -3.21
CA LEU A 62 17.62 -24.69 -4.02
C LEU A 62 18.01 -25.81 -5.00
N SER A 63 17.88 -27.09 -4.58
CA SER A 63 18.22 -28.26 -5.42
C SER A 63 17.32 -28.39 -6.65
N ASP A 64 16.09 -27.89 -6.58
CA ASP A 64 15.10 -28.00 -7.66
C ASP A 64 15.35 -26.99 -8.79
N LEU A 65 16.27 -26.04 -8.57
CA LEU A 65 16.72 -25.09 -9.61
C LEU A 65 17.71 -25.71 -10.63
N LYS A 66 18.13 -26.96 -10.44
CA LYS A 66 19.02 -27.63 -11.38
C LYS A 66 18.37 -27.73 -12.77
N GLY A 67 19.03 -27.15 -13.81
CA GLY A 67 18.51 -27.08 -15.16
C GLY A 67 17.38 -26.05 -15.35
N ARG A 68 17.18 -25.15 -14.38
CA ARG A 68 16.19 -24.06 -14.43
C ARG A 68 16.90 -22.73 -14.24
N PRO A 69 17.12 -21.96 -15.31
CA PRO A 69 17.80 -20.68 -15.22
C PRO A 69 17.01 -19.66 -14.41
N VAL A 70 17.72 -18.87 -13.61
CA VAL A 70 17.16 -17.80 -12.80
C VAL A 70 17.43 -16.46 -13.47
N ALA A 71 16.38 -15.81 -13.92
CA ALA A 71 16.44 -14.54 -14.65
C ALA A 71 16.68 -13.36 -13.69
N VAL A 72 17.81 -12.67 -13.84
CA VAL A 72 18.14 -11.47 -13.05
C VAL A 72 19.00 -10.51 -13.87
N ARG A 73 18.90 -9.21 -13.59
CA ARG A 73 19.77 -8.20 -14.19
C ARG A 73 21.21 -8.37 -13.72
N GLU A 74 22.14 -8.00 -14.59
CA GLU A 74 23.57 -8.04 -14.32
C GLU A 74 23.96 -7.13 -13.14
N SER A 75 23.34 -5.95 -13.02
CA SER A 75 23.60 -4.94 -11.98
C SER A 75 22.88 -5.21 -10.64
N SER A 76 21.99 -6.20 -10.57
CA SER A 76 21.17 -6.46 -9.40
C SER A 76 21.96 -7.10 -8.25
N SER A 77 21.58 -6.80 -7.00
CA SER A 77 22.08 -7.51 -5.81
C SER A 77 21.73 -9.00 -5.83
N TYR A 78 20.61 -9.36 -6.47
CA TYR A 78 20.18 -10.75 -6.63
C TYR A 78 21.20 -11.61 -7.37
N ARG A 79 21.84 -11.05 -8.42
CA ARG A 79 22.92 -11.73 -9.14
C ARG A 79 24.13 -11.98 -8.24
N GLU A 80 24.50 -11.01 -7.41
CA GLU A 80 25.60 -11.15 -6.45
C GLU A 80 25.28 -12.27 -5.45
N SER A 81 24.04 -12.33 -4.95
CA SER A 81 23.57 -13.39 -4.05
C SER A 81 23.63 -14.78 -4.72
N LEU A 82 23.12 -14.90 -5.96
CA LEU A 82 23.16 -16.15 -6.72
C LEU A 82 24.59 -16.60 -7.03
N LYS A 83 25.49 -15.65 -7.34
CA LYS A 83 26.92 -15.95 -7.52
C LYS A 83 27.56 -16.48 -6.23
N GLY A 84 27.22 -15.89 -5.09
CA GLY A 84 27.69 -16.38 -3.79
C GLY A 84 27.24 -17.81 -3.49
N LEU A 85 26.03 -18.17 -3.93
CA LEU A 85 25.49 -19.53 -3.76
C LEU A 85 26.15 -20.56 -4.68
N LYS A 86 26.75 -20.17 -5.82
CA LYS A 86 27.43 -21.13 -6.73
C LYS A 86 28.54 -21.92 -6.06
N ASN A 87 29.13 -21.41 -4.98
CA ASN A 87 30.13 -22.17 -4.21
C ASN A 87 29.52 -23.39 -3.50
N LYS A 88 28.25 -23.29 -3.07
CA LYS A 88 27.48 -24.37 -2.41
C LYS A 88 26.64 -25.17 -3.40
N ALA A 89 26.21 -24.54 -4.50
CA ALA A 89 25.32 -25.09 -5.52
C ALA A 89 25.80 -24.72 -6.94
N PRO A 90 26.86 -25.41 -7.47
CA PRO A 90 27.45 -25.08 -8.76
C PRO A 90 26.49 -25.21 -9.95
N PHE A 91 25.40 -25.93 -9.78
CA PHE A 91 24.37 -26.15 -10.80
C PHE A 91 23.42 -24.95 -11.01
N ILE A 92 23.53 -23.86 -10.21
CA ILE A 92 22.71 -22.67 -10.42
C ILE A 92 23.10 -22.02 -11.76
N GLU A 93 22.12 -21.91 -12.63
CA GLU A 93 22.23 -21.21 -13.90
C GLU A 93 21.60 -19.81 -13.74
N ILE A 94 22.39 -18.76 -14.06
CA ILE A 94 21.93 -17.38 -14.01
C ILE A 94 21.68 -16.94 -15.46
N ASP A 95 20.43 -16.53 -15.73
CA ASP A 95 20.04 -15.96 -17.02
C ASP A 95 20.06 -14.43 -16.91
N PRO A 96 21.06 -13.75 -17.54
CA PRO A 96 21.13 -12.30 -17.49
C PRO A 96 20.07 -11.70 -18.41
N VAL A 97 19.20 -10.84 -17.82
CA VAL A 97 18.19 -10.10 -18.57
C VAL A 97 18.59 -8.65 -18.76
N SER A 98 17.91 -7.94 -19.69
CA SER A 98 18.17 -6.53 -20.00
C SER A 98 18.05 -5.63 -18.77
N GLU A 99 18.92 -4.63 -18.66
CA GLU A 99 18.85 -3.58 -17.63
C GLU A 99 17.62 -2.67 -17.77
N ASP A 100 16.97 -2.64 -18.93
CA ASP A 100 15.70 -1.93 -19.18
C ASP A 100 14.52 -2.53 -18.38
N LEU A 101 14.62 -3.78 -17.93
CA LEU A 101 13.57 -4.47 -17.23
C LEU A 101 13.68 -4.18 -15.71
N ASP A 102 12.65 -3.60 -15.13
CA ASP A 102 12.56 -3.53 -13.69
C ASP A 102 12.16 -4.88 -13.06
N THR A 103 12.24 -4.98 -11.74
CA THR A 103 11.95 -6.22 -11.02
C THR A 103 10.50 -6.69 -11.23
N LEU A 104 9.54 -5.77 -11.31
CA LEU A 104 8.13 -6.12 -11.53
C LEU A 104 7.91 -6.66 -12.94
N THR A 105 8.58 -6.11 -13.95
CA THR A 105 8.54 -6.61 -15.33
C THR A 105 9.15 -8.02 -15.45
N ILE A 106 10.23 -8.30 -14.69
CA ILE A 106 10.81 -9.65 -14.66
C ILE A 106 9.85 -10.63 -13.97
N LEU A 107 9.21 -10.24 -12.85
CA LEU A 107 8.18 -11.03 -12.19
C LEU A 107 6.98 -11.31 -13.11
N SER A 108 6.53 -10.31 -13.89
CA SER A 108 5.51 -10.50 -14.92
C SER A 108 5.96 -11.50 -15.99
N GLY A 109 7.25 -11.48 -16.37
CA GLY A 109 7.83 -12.46 -17.27
C GLY A 109 7.78 -13.90 -16.74
N VAL A 110 7.91 -14.08 -15.42
CA VAL A 110 7.70 -15.40 -14.76
C VAL A 110 6.23 -15.79 -14.82
N ALA A 111 5.31 -14.87 -14.52
CA ALA A 111 3.87 -15.12 -14.60
C ALA A 111 3.38 -15.49 -16.00
N GLU A 112 4.04 -14.96 -17.03
CA GLU A 112 3.76 -15.22 -18.45
C GLU A 112 4.52 -16.44 -19.01
N GLY A 113 5.37 -17.08 -18.21
CA GLY A 113 6.16 -18.25 -18.63
C GLY A 113 7.36 -17.91 -19.52
N ARG A 114 7.79 -16.63 -19.60
CA ARG A 114 9.00 -16.23 -20.31
C ARG A 114 10.29 -16.61 -19.55
N TYR A 115 10.19 -16.65 -18.23
CA TYR A 115 11.26 -17.05 -17.34
C TYR A 115 10.79 -18.18 -16.42
N GLU A 116 11.67 -19.12 -16.11
CA GLU A 116 11.35 -20.24 -15.22
C GLU A 116 11.41 -19.85 -13.74
N ALA A 117 12.29 -18.91 -13.41
CA ALA A 117 12.46 -18.38 -12.05
C ALA A 117 13.09 -16.98 -12.10
N THR A 118 12.87 -16.20 -11.04
CA THR A 118 13.59 -14.96 -10.74
C THR A 118 13.84 -14.83 -9.24
N VAL A 119 14.55 -13.80 -8.83
CA VAL A 119 14.71 -13.40 -7.42
C VAL A 119 14.20 -11.99 -7.23
N ALA A 120 13.48 -11.76 -6.14
CA ALA A 120 13.03 -10.44 -5.71
C ALA A 120 12.97 -10.37 -4.18
N ASP A 121 13.06 -9.16 -3.65
CA ASP A 121 12.88 -8.90 -2.22
C ASP A 121 11.44 -9.20 -1.80
N ASP A 122 11.25 -9.76 -0.62
CA ASP A 122 9.98 -10.22 -0.06
C ASP A 122 8.87 -9.16 -0.11
N HIS A 123 9.18 -7.90 0.20
CA HIS A 123 8.22 -6.79 0.13
C HIS A 123 7.75 -6.49 -1.31
N ILE A 124 8.64 -6.65 -2.32
CA ILE A 124 8.29 -6.51 -3.75
C ILE A 124 7.40 -7.67 -4.17
N VAL A 125 7.75 -8.89 -3.74
CA VAL A 125 6.95 -10.09 -4.01
C VAL A 125 5.55 -9.95 -3.43
N GLN A 126 5.40 -9.47 -2.17
CA GLN A 126 4.11 -9.23 -1.55
C GLN A 126 3.25 -8.22 -2.31
N ILE A 127 3.86 -7.12 -2.77
CA ILE A 127 3.16 -6.13 -3.60
C ILE A 127 2.71 -6.79 -4.92
N PHE A 128 3.57 -7.53 -5.59
CA PHE A 128 3.24 -8.18 -6.85
C PHE A 128 2.11 -9.20 -6.70
N LEU A 129 2.15 -10.02 -5.65
CA LEU A 129 1.12 -11.01 -5.35
C LEU A 129 -0.24 -10.40 -4.96
N SER A 130 -0.30 -9.11 -4.64
CA SER A 130 -1.59 -8.45 -4.35
C SER A 130 -2.47 -8.27 -5.60
N TYR A 131 -1.89 -8.36 -6.79
CA TYR A 131 -2.62 -8.21 -8.07
C TYR A 131 -2.29 -9.29 -9.12
N GLU A 132 -1.35 -10.19 -8.83
CA GLU A 132 -0.93 -11.25 -9.75
C GLU A 132 -0.76 -12.57 -9.01
N ASP A 133 -1.58 -13.56 -9.31
CA ASP A 133 -1.63 -14.84 -8.59
C ASP A 133 -1.04 -16.02 -9.35
N ARG A 134 -0.50 -15.81 -10.56
CA ARG A 134 0.11 -16.86 -11.40
C ARG A 134 1.54 -17.23 -10.99
N VAL A 135 2.10 -16.53 -10.01
CA VAL A 135 3.42 -16.84 -9.43
C VAL A 135 3.33 -17.11 -7.94
N ARG A 136 4.38 -17.68 -7.39
CA ARG A 136 4.55 -17.85 -5.94
C ARG A 136 6.00 -17.75 -5.53
N PRO A 137 6.30 -17.33 -4.28
CA PRO A 137 7.62 -17.56 -3.71
C PRO A 137 7.83 -19.07 -3.51
N ALA A 138 8.97 -19.57 -3.96
CA ALA A 138 9.36 -20.97 -3.80
C ALA A 138 10.06 -21.17 -2.45
N PHE A 139 11.06 -20.34 -2.17
CA PHE A 139 11.83 -20.32 -0.91
C PHE A 139 12.61 -19.02 -0.81
N SER A 140 13.05 -18.67 0.41
CA SER A 140 13.94 -17.52 0.65
C SER A 140 15.39 -17.93 0.52
N LEU A 141 16.24 -17.05 -0.03
CA LEU A 141 17.69 -17.21 0.01
C LEU A 141 18.21 -16.97 1.44
N GLU A 142 19.35 -17.57 1.77
CA GLU A 142 19.96 -17.40 3.10
C GLU A 142 20.47 -15.97 3.31
N GLY A 143 20.18 -15.43 4.48
CA GLY A 143 20.69 -14.15 4.98
C GLY A 143 19.77 -12.98 4.66
N ASP A 144 19.70 -12.08 5.62
CA ASP A 144 18.99 -10.81 5.48
C ASP A 144 19.78 -9.84 4.60
N ARG A 145 19.07 -9.02 3.84
CA ARG A 145 19.61 -7.91 3.07
C ARG A 145 19.18 -6.59 3.66
N HIS A 146 20.06 -5.63 3.62
CA HIS A 146 19.83 -4.30 4.18
C HIS A 146 19.70 -3.27 3.06
N ILE A 147 18.62 -2.53 3.10
CA ILE A 147 18.34 -1.41 2.20
C ILE A 147 18.75 -0.11 2.89
N ALA A 148 19.51 0.73 2.18
CA ALA A 148 19.96 2.01 2.68
C ALA A 148 20.00 3.06 1.55
N TRP A 149 20.13 4.33 1.95
CA TRP A 149 20.47 5.38 1.00
C TRP A 149 21.99 5.44 0.82
N ALA A 150 22.43 5.87 -0.36
CA ALA A 150 23.85 6.00 -0.63
C ALA A 150 24.18 7.43 -1.07
N VAL A 151 25.36 7.89 -0.68
CA VAL A 151 25.94 9.20 -1.05
C VAL A 151 27.35 9.01 -1.58
N ARG A 152 27.93 10.06 -2.21
CA ARG A 152 29.34 10.06 -2.57
C ARG A 152 30.21 9.89 -1.33
N PRO A 153 31.32 9.15 -1.38
CA PRO A 153 32.19 8.86 -0.21
C PRO A 153 32.68 10.12 0.51
N GLU A 154 32.93 11.21 -0.22
CA GLU A 154 33.37 12.48 0.37
C GLU A 154 32.28 13.28 1.09
N ASN A 155 30.99 12.98 0.86
CA ASN A 155 29.87 13.73 1.41
C ASN A 155 29.49 13.29 2.85
N GLN A 156 30.47 13.24 3.74
CA GLN A 156 30.30 12.76 5.12
C GLN A 156 29.31 13.61 5.94
N GLU A 157 29.24 14.91 5.70
CA GLU A 157 28.28 15.79 6.38
C GLU A 157 26.83 15.45 5.98
N LEU A 158 26.58 15.24 4.70
CA LEU A 158 25.27 14.81 4.20
C LEU A 158 24.90 13.44 4.78
N LEU A 159 25.85 12.50 4.79
CA LEU A 159 25.66 11.18 5.37
C LEU A 159 25.29 11.26 6.87
N ALA A 160 25.97 12.09 7.63
CA ALA A 160 25.66 12.31 9.04
C ALA A 160 24.26 12.91 9.25
N ARG A 161 23.83 13.82 8.39
CA ARG A 161 22.47 14.39 8.40
C ARG A 161 21.40 13.34 8.06
N ILE A 162 21.67 12.51 7.05
CA ILE A 162 20.79 11.39 6.68
C ILE A 162 20.67 10.41 7.86
N ASN A 163 21.78 9.99 8.46
CA ASN A 163 21.77 9.06 9.58
C ASN A 163 21.02 9.62 10.80
N ARG A 164 21.19 10.92 11.09
CA ARG A 164 20.41 11.59 12.14
C ARG A 164 18.93 11.60 11.80
N PHE A 165 18.56 11.90 10.55
CA PHE A 165 17.17 11.84 10.09
C PHE A 165 16.59 10.43 10.25
N LEU A 166 17.30 9.40 9.78
CA LEU A 166 16.84 8.01 9.88
C LEU A 166 16.69 7.57 11.35
N SER A 167 17.62 7.96 12.24
CA SER A 167 17.54 7.61 13.68
C SER A 167 16.39 8.32 14.40
N THR A 168 16.03 9.53 13.98
CA THR A 168 14.92 10.30 14.59
C THR A 168 13.58 10.01 13.95
N THR A 169 13.57 9.52 12.71
CA THR A 169 12.32 9.28 11.95
C THR A 169 11.74 7.90 12.22
N HIS A 170 12.41 7.06 13.02
CA HIS A 170 12.01 5.68 13.30
C HIS A 170 11.41 5.00 12.05
N LEU A 171 12.29 4.57 11.16
CA LEU A 171 11.96 3.61 10.12
C LEU A 171 12.35 2.21 10.60
N PRO A 172 11.72 1.65 11.64
CA PRO A 172 11.86 0.25 11.96
C PRO A 172 11.06 -0.48 10.91
N GLY A 173 11.61 -1.52 10.34
CA GLY A 173 10.95 -2.32 9.32
C GLY A 173 9.47 -2.54 9.65
N ASN A 174 8.61 -1.90 8.87
CA ASN A 174 7.15 -2.03 8.79
C ASN A 174 6.30 -2.08 10.08
N ARG A 175 6.84 -1.75 11.27
CA ARG A 175 6.02 -1.59 12.48
C ARG A 175 6.03 -0.13 12.90
N PRO A 176 4.93 0.63 12.67
CA PRO A 176 4.85 2.00 13.19
C PRO A 176 5.11 2.00 14.70
N ALA A 177 5.97 2.91 15.15
CA ALA A 177 6.25 3.06 16.58
C ALA A 177 4.95 3.28 17.35
N VAL A 178 4.79 2.57 18.45
CA VAL A 178 3.60 2.64 19.29
C VAL A 178 3.75 3.81 20.27
N TYR A 179 2.93 4.84 20.08
CA TYR A 179 2.82 5.98 21.00
C TYR A 179 1.34 6.34 21.16
N ARG A 180 0.90 6.53 22.37
CA ARG A 180 -0.37 7.19 22.67
C ARG A 180 -0.04 8.60 23.14
N ALA A 181 -0.54 9.60 22.43
CA ALA A 181 -0.19 10.99 22.70
C ALA A 181 -1.32 11.90 22.22
N ASP A 182 -1.76 12.81 23.09
CA ASP A 182 -2.65 13.91 22.72
C ASP A 182 -1.85 15.06 22.08
N LEU A 183 -2.48 16.14 21.71
CA LEU A 183 -1.96 17.25 20.91
C LEU A 183 -0.63 17.83 21.43
N ASP A 184 -0.49 18.01 22.75
CA ASP A 184 0.71 18.62 23.33
C ASP A 184 1.96 17.76 23.11
N GLU A 185 1.83 16.44 23.28
CA GLU A 185 2.91 15.49 23.05
C GLU A 185 3.18 15.32 21.54
N ILE A 186 2.16 15.41 20.70
CA ILE A 186 2.31 15.39 19.24
C ILE A 186 3.13 16.60 18.79
N ARG A 187 2.82 17.80 19.30
CA ARG A 187 3.60 19.02 19.04
C ARG A 187 5.04 18.89 19.53
N LYS A 188 5.25 18.37 20.74
CA LYS A 188 6.60 18.13 21.30
C LYS A 188 7.40 17.13 20.47
N ARG A 189 6.75 16.07 19.96
CA ARG A 189 7.37 15.08 19.07
C ARG A 189 7.65 15.65 17.68
N GLY A 190 6.90 16.67 17.25
CA GLY A 190 7.03 17.32 15.95
C GLY A 190 6.51 16.50 14.77
N VAL A 191 5.67 15.47 15.01
CA VAL A 191 5.12 14.59 13.96
C VAL A 191 3.68 14.22 14.28
N LEU A 192 2.77 14.45 13.32
CA LEU A 192 1.41 13.93 13.31
C LEU A 192 1.35 12.67 12.44
N ARG A 193 0.92 11.54 13.00
CA ARG A 193 0.79 10.26 12.29
C ARG A 193 -0.68 10.02 11.95
N VAL A 194 -0.97 9.97 10.66
CA VAL A 194 -2.33 9.85 10.14
C VAL A 194 -2.52 8.48 9.50
N LEU A 195 -3.41 7.69 10.08
CA LEU A 195 -3.84 6.40 9.53
C LEU A 195 -4.80 6.64 8.37
N THR A 196 -4.50 6.04 7.24
CA THR A 196 -5.27 6.24 6.00
C THR A 196 -5.32 4.98 5.15
N ARG A 197 -5.97 5.07 3.98
CA ARG A 197 -5.99 4.02 2.96
C ARG A 197 -5.22 4.46 1.72
N ASN A 198 -4.78 3.50 0.93
CA ASN A 198 -4.13 3.76 -0.35
C ASN A 198 -5.15 3.60 -1.48
N ASN A 199 -5.86 4.68 -1.77
CA ASN A 199 -6.79 4.74 -2.89
C ASN A 199 -6.96 6.18 -3.39
N ALA A 200 -7.65 6.37 -4.52
CA ALA A 200 -7.79 7.65 -5.19
C ALA A 200 -8.51 8.73 -4.36
N ALA A 201 -9.41 8.34 -3.47
CA ALA A 201 -10.19 9.27 -2.64
C ALA A 201 -9.43 9.75 -1.40
N THR A 202 -8.50 8.95 -0.85
CA THR A 202 -7.87 9.25 0.43
C THR A 202 -6.42 9.69 0.30
N TYR A 203 -5.55 8.78 -0.11
CA TYR A 203 -4.11 8.98 -0.22
C TYR A 203 -3.52 8.00 -1.24
N PHE A 204 -2.73 8.49 -2.18
CA PHE A 204 -1.95 7.67 -3.10
C PHE A 204 -0.71 8.43 -3.59
N ILE A 205 0.20 7.70 -4.23
CA ILE A 205 1.40 8.28 -4.81
C ILE A 205 1.23 8.32 -6.34
N TRP A 206 1.25 9.51 -6.90
CA TRP A 206 1.19 9.72 -8.34
C TRP A 206 2.42 10.48 -8.83
N ARG A 207 3.18 9.87 -9.75
CA ARG A 207 4.44 10.44 -10.28
C ARG A 207 5.42 10.90 -9.19
N GLY A 208 5.50 10.15 -8.08
CA GLY A 208 6.37 10.46 -6.95
C GLY A 208 5.87 11.56 -6.01
N GLN A 209 4.66 12.07 -6.22
CA GLN A 209 4.01 13.03 -5.33
C GLN A 209 2.88 12.36 -4.55
N MET A 210 2.79 12.67 -3.26
CA MET A 210 1.67 12.27 -2.43
C MET A 210 0.47 13.16 -2.77
N VAL A 211 -0.66 12.55 -3.07
CA VAL A 211 -1.91 13.21 -3.45
C VAL A 211 -3.10 12.50 -2.81
N GLY A 212 -4.26 13.12 -2.84
CA GLY A 212 -5.52 12.60 -2.31
C GLY A 212 -6.18 13.61 -1.38
N PHE A 213 -7.50 13.58 -1.31
CA PHE A 213 -8.28 14.56 -0.54
C PHE A 213 -7.92 14.54 0.94
N GLU A 214 -7.90 13.35 1.56
CA GLU A 214 -7.54 13.20 2.98
C GLU A 214 -6.08 13.60 3.24
N TYR A 215 -5.17 13.27 2.32
CA TYR A 215 -3.78 13.70 2.42
C TYR A 215 -3.64 15.22 2.44
N GLU A 216 -4.31 15.93 1.52
CA GLU A 216 -4.24 17.39 1.44
C GLU A 216 -4.81 18.08 2.68
N MET A 217 -5.92 17.56 3.22
CA MET A 217 -6.50 18.05 4.48
C MET A 217 -5.55 17.78 5.66
N ALA A 218 -5.04 16.57 5.79
CA ALA A 218 -4.11 16.20 6.86
C ALA A 218 -2.80 17.00 6.78
N ARG A 219 -2.32 17.32 5.57
CA ARG A 219 -1.14 18.16 5.34
C ARG A 219 -1.36 19.57 5.87
N LYS A 220 -2.49 20.21 5.51
CA LYS A 220 -2.84 21.54 6.01
C LYS A 220 -2.99 21.54 7.53
N PHE A 221 -3.65 20.54 8.09
CA PHE A 221 -3.80 20.42 9.53
C PHE A 221 -2.46 20.25 10.25
N ALA A 222 -1.54 19.42 9.73
CA ALA A 222 -0.20 19.29 10.29
C ALA A 222 0.61 20.61 10.21
N GLU A 223 0.45 21.38 9.11
CA GLU A 223 1.04 22.71 8.95
C GLU A 223 0.51 23.70 10.02
N GLU A 224 -0.80 23.73 10.26
CA GLU A 224 -1.43 24.56 11.31
C GLU A 224 -0.95 24.18 12.72
N LEU A 225 -0.75 22.89 12.98
CA LEU A 225 -0.19 22.41 14.24
C LEU A 225 1.30 22.69 14.41
N GLY A 226 2.02 23.08 13.32
CA GLY A 226 3.46 23.27 13.30
C GLY A 226 4.27 21.99 13.41
N VAL A 227 3.71 20.86 12.90
CA VAL A 227 4.33 19.53 12.94
C VAL A 227 4.45 18.93 11.54
N ARG A 228 5.30 17.93 11.41
CA ARG A 228 5.44 17.18 10.16
C ARG A 228 4.35 16.11 10.03
N LEU A 229 3.78 15.96 8.85
CA LEU A 229 2.84 14.88 8.54
C LEU A 229 3.57 13.57 8.25
N GLN A 230 3.06 12.47 8.78
CA GLN A 230 3.43 11.11 8.42
C GLN A 230 2.15 10.30 8.11
N MET A 231 1.99 9.90 6.85
CA MET A 231 0.89 8.99 6.47
C MET A 231 1.27 7.55 6.84
N VAL A 232 0.32 6.82 7.41
CA VAL A 232 0.48 5.43 7.85
C VAL A 232 -0.65 4.61 7.23
N VAL A 233 -0.30 3.62 6.41
CA VAL A 233 -1.29 2.78 5.71
C VAL A 233 -1.30 1.40 6.34
N PRO A 234 -2.34 1.04 7.12
CA PRO A 234 -2.52 -0.31 7.62
C PRO A 234 -2.80 -1.32 6.50
N PRO A 235 -2.48 -2.61 6.69
CA PRO A 235 -2.69 -3.65 5.68
C PRO A 235 -4.15 -3.76 5.22
N THR A 236 -5.10 -3.69 6.17
CA THR A 236 -6.52 -3.77 5.86
C THR A 236 -7.29 -2.60 6.46
N ARG A 237 -8.51 -2.32 5.92
CA ARG A 237 -9.40 -1.31 6.48
C ARG A 237 -9.79 -1.61 7.93
N LYS A 238 -9.93 -2.87 8.28
CA LYS A 238 -10.19 -3.34 9.65
C LYS A 238 -9.09 -2.93 10.63
N ASP A 239 -7.84 -2.86 10.15
CA ASP A 239 -6.70 -2.51 11.00
C ASP A 239 -6.62 -1.02 11.35
N LEU A 240 -7.35 -0.13 10.66
CA LEU A 240 -7.35 1.31 10.95
C LEU A 240 -7.67 1.61 12.43
N PHE A 241 -8.79 1.11 12.93
CA PHE A 241 -9.22 1.33 14.31
C PHE A 241 -8.34 0.59 15.33
N LEU A 242 -7.92 -0.63 15.00
CA LEU A 242 -7.00 -1.39 15.84
C LEU A 242 -5.68 -0.62 16.02
N TRP A 243 -5.08 -0.16 14.91
CA TRP A 243 -3.83 0.58 14.94
C TRP A 243 -3.94 1.93 15.64
N LEU A 244 -5.08 2.62 15.53
CA LEU A 244 -5.33 3.82 16.30
C LEU A 244 -5.33 3.53 17.80
N ARG A 245 -6.08 2.51 18.24
CA ARG A 245 -6.15 2.10 19.66
C ARG A 245 -4.79 1.61 20.18
N GLU A 246 -4.01 0.96 19.35
CA GLU A 246 -2.65 0.53 19.69
C GLU A 246 -1.63 1.69 19.74
N GLY A 247 -2.00 2.89 19.27
CA GLY A 247 -1.09 4.04 19.22
C GLY A 247 -0.10 4.02 18.08
N ARG A 248 -0.39 3.30 16.99
CA ARG A 248 0.41 3.29 15.75
C ARG A 248 0.13 4.48 14.85
N GLY A 249 -0.92 5.23 15.13
CA GLY A 249 -1.29 6.52 14.55
C GLY A 249 -1.91 7.41 15.61
N ASP A 250 -2.09 8.66 15.28
CA ASP A 250 -2.67 9.67 16.17
C ASP A 250 -4.13 9.96 15.79
N LEU A 251 -4.47 9.93 14.51
CA LEU A 251 -5.84 10.03 14.00
C LEU A 251 -6.04 9.16 12.74
N ILE A 252 -7.30 8.89 12.41
CA ILE A 252 -7.68 8.25 11.15
C ILE A 252 -8.28 9.31 10.23
N ALA A 253 -7.74 9.42 9.00
CA ALA A 253 -8.27 10.20 7.89
C ALA A 253 -8.36 9.27 6.66
N ALA A 254 -9.51 8.62 6.49
CA ALA A 254 -9.69 7.53 5.54
C ALA A 254 -11.13 7.42 5.01
N SER A 255 -11.81 8.54 4.83
CA SER A 255 -13.22 8.63 4.43
C SER A 255 -14.08 7.68 5.26
N VAL A 256 -14.02 7.85 6.58
CA VAL A 256 -14.73 6.99 7.53
C VAL A 256 -16.07 7.61 7.91
N THR A 257 -17.13 6.84 7.73
CA THR A 257 -18.48 7.22 8.20
C THR A 257 -18.48 7.43 9.70
N ALA A 258 -18.82 8.63 10.12
CA ALA A 258 -18.93 9.03 11.53
C ALA A 258 -20.35 8.72 12.01
N SER A 259 -20.48 7.77 12.94
CA SER A 259 -21.76 7.46 13.58
C SER A 259 -21.58 7.16 15.07
N PRO A 260 -22.60 7.44 15.91
CA PRO A 260 -22.57 7.08 17.33
C PRO A 260 -22.42 5.57 17.57
N GLU A 261 -22.93 4.75 16.67
CA GLU A 261 -22.76 3.30 16.72
C GLU A 261 -21.31 2.92 16.53
N ARG A 262 -20.66 3.49 15.50
CA ARG A 262 -19.24 3.23 15.20
C ARG A 262 -18.33 3.75 16.30
N GLU A 263 -18.61 4.90 16.91
CA GLU A 263 -17.88 5.38 18.08
C GLU A 263 -17.86 4.33 19.20
N ARG A 264 -19.04 3.77 19.52
CA ARG A 264 -19.18 2.74 20.57
C ARG A 264 -18.51 1.43 20.19
N LYS A 265 -18.72 0.97 18.94
CA LYS A 265 -18.18 -0.31 18.44
C LYS A 265 -16.67 -0.31 18.35
N GLU A 266 -16.10 0.78 17.80
CA GLU A 266 -14.67 0.88 17.56
C GLU A 266 -13.88 1.54 18.70
N GLY A 267 -14.58 2.12 19.70
CA GLY A 267 -13.94 2.81 20.83
C GLY A 267 -13.16 4.05 20.40
N VAL A 268 -13.77 4.90 19.59
CA VAL A 268 -13.19 6.14 19.05
C VAL A 268 -14.14 7.33 19.22
N ARG A 269 -13.66 8.53 18.96
CA ARG A 269 -14.43 9.75 18.83
C ARG A 269 -14.21 10.34 17.45
N PHE A 270 -15.26 10.92 16.85
CA PHE A 270 -15.16 11.58 15.55
C PHE A 270 -15.07 13.10 15.70
N SER A 271 -14.30 13.73 14.82
CA SER A 271 -14.29 15.18 14.58
C SER A 271 -15.65 15.66 14.05
N ARG A 272 -15.80 16.97 13.88
CA ARG A 272 -16.91 17.50 13.08
C ARG A 272 -16.87 16.87 11.69
N SER A 273 -18.07 16.70 11.11
CA SER A 273 -18.17 16.22 9.72
C SER A 273 -17.56 17.25 8.77
N TYR A 274 -16.71 16.79 7.88
CA TYR A 274 -16.12 17.61 6.81
C TYR A 274 -16.74 17.29 5.44
N HIS A 275 -17.44 16.15 5.30
CA HIS A 275 -18.04 15.70 4.05
C HIS A 275 -19.30 14.87 4.33
N GLN A 276 -20.31 15.04 3.47
CA GLN A 276 -21.50 14.20 3.45
C GLN A 276 -21.54 13.43 2.14
N VAL A 277 -21.81 12.14 2.19
CA VAL A 277 -21.86 11.24 1.04
C VAL A 277 -23.09 10.37 1.12
N SER A 278 -23.59 9.93 -0.04
CA SER A 278 -24.64 8.92 -0.11
C SER A 278 -24.01 7.57 -0.43
N GLU A 279 -24.46 6.51 0.23
CA GLU A 279 -24.13 5.14 -0.10
C GLU A 279 -24.93 4.72 -1.33
N ILE A 280 -24.29 4.58 -2.49
CA ILE A 280 -24.93 4.35 -3.78
C ILE A 280 -24.79 2.87 -4.15
N LEU A 281 -25.90 2.22 -4.51
CA LEU A 281 -25.87 0.91 -5.15
C LEU A 281 -25.25 1.03 -6.53
N VAL A 282 -24.21 0.24 -6.80
CA VAL A 282 -23.46 0.23 -8.06
C VAL A 282 -23.80 -1.02 -8.86
N ALA A 283 -24.16 -0.82 -10.12
CA ALA A 283 -24.51 -1.86 -11.07
C ALA A 283 -23.79 -1.64 -12.41
N ARG A 284 -23.82 -2.65 -13.29
CA ARG A 284 -23.40 -2.46 -14.69
C ARG A 284 -24.25 -1.41 -15.37
N ALA A 285 -23.68 -0.63 -16.27
CA ALA A 285 -24.40 0.40 -17.02
C ALA A 285 -25.60 -0.16 -17.80
N SER A 286 -25.50 -1.40 -18.27
CA SER A 286 -26.57 -2.12 -19.00
C SER A 286 -27.74 -2.61 -18.12
N ASP A 287 -27.64 -2.53 -16.81
CA ASP A 287 -28.67 -3.01 -15.87
C ASP A 287 -29.73 -1.93 -15.64
N GLU A 288 -30.85 -1.97 -16.37
CA GLU A 288 -31.89 -0.95 -16.33
C GLU A 288 -32.98 -1.19 -15.26
N GLY A 289 -32.96 -2.33 -14.58
CA GLY A 289 -34.05 -2.77 -13.70
C GLY A 289 -34.04 -2.23 -12.27
N LEU A 290 -32.96 -1.57 -11.85
CA LEU A 290 -32.74 -1.19 -10.45
C LEU A 290 -33.17 0.26 -10.17
N LYS A 291 -34.30 0.44 -9.50
CA LYS A 291 -34.87 1.76 -9.12
C LYS A 291 -35.05 1.94 -7.61
N GLY A 292 -34.98 0.86 -6.85
CA GLY A 292 -35.13 0.88 -5.41
C GLY A 292 -34.90 -0.48 -4.76
N VAL A 293 -35.00 -0.53 -3.44
CA VAL A 293 -34.71 -1.73 -2.62
C VAL A 293 -35.55 -2.94 -3.00
N ALA A 294 -36.79 -2.75 -3.49
CA ALA A 294 -37.67 -3.84 -3.93
C ALA A 294 -37.12 -4.60 -5.14
N ASP A 295 -36.32 -3.95 -5.97
CA ASP A 295 -35.75 -4.55 -7.19
C ASP A 295 -34.50 -5.41 -6.89
N LEU A 296 -34.09 -5.48 -5.62
CA LEU A 296 -32.93 -6.27 -5.18
C LEU A 296 -33.28 -7.76 -5.02
N LYS A 297 -34.54 -8.14 -5.10
CA LYS A 297 -34.96 -9.52 -4.93
C LYS A 297 -34.24 -10.46 -5.89
N GLY A 298 -33.52 -11.46 -5.32
CA GLY A 298 -32.76 -12.43 -6.09
C GLY A 298 -31.38 -11.94 -6.57
N ARG A 299 -31.02 -10.70 -6.27
CA ARG A 299 -29.70 -10.12 -6.60
C ARG A 299 -28.69 -10.40 -5.49
N THR A 300 -27.43 -10.31 -5.81
CA THR A 300 -26.31 -10.49 -4.88
C THR A 300 -25.54 -9.19 -4.74
N ILE A 301 -25.40 -8.69 -3.51
CA ILE A 301 -24.60 -7.50 -3.21
C ILE A 301 -23.34 -7.92 -2.49
N THR A 302 -22.19 -7.53 -3.00
CA THR A 302 -20.88 -7.90 -2.47
C THR A 302 -20.15 -6.67 -1.92
N VAL A 303 -19.89 -6.64 -0.61
CA VAL A 303 -19.17 -5.57 0.08
C VAL A 303 -18.29 -6.15 1.20
N ARG A 304 -17.27 -5.41 1.66
CA ARG A 304 -16.46 -5.85 2.81
C ARG A 304 -17.26 -5.84 4.10
N LYS A 305 -17.05 -6.84 4.95
CA LYS A 305 -17.69 -6.88 6.28
C LYS A 305 -17.28 -5.73 7.20
N SER A 306 -16.08 -5.17 7.02
CA SER A 306 -15.59 -4.02 7.81
C SER A 306 -16.12 -2.68 7.31
N SER A 307 -16.85 -2.62 6.20
CA SER A 307 -17.40 -1.36 5.65
C SER A 307 -18.68 -0.92 6.38
N ALA A 308 -19.03 0.36 6.28
CA ALA A 308 -20.33 0.87 6.71
C ALA A 308 -21.46 0.23 5.87
N TYR A 309 -21.22 0.03 4.59
CA TYR A 309 -22.17 -0.58 3.64
C TYR A 309 -22.72 -1.92 4.13
N TRP A 310 -21.87 -2.74 4.79
CA TRP A 310 -22.31 -4.01 5.37
C TRP A 310 -23.39 -3.80 6.41
N THR A 311 -23.19 -2.83 7.33
CA THR A 311 -24.15 -2.51 8.38
C THR A 311 -25.47 -1.96 7.79
N THR A 312 -25.39 -1.06 6.81
CA THR A 312 -26.56 -0.52 6.08
C THR A 312 -27.34 -1.65 5.41
N LEU A 313 -26.65 -2.57 4.73
CA LEU A 313 -27.31 -3.70 4.02
C LEU A 313 -27.91 -4.71 5.02
N GLU A 314 -27.27 -4.99 6.16
CA GLU A 314 -27.85 -5.81 7.23
C GLU A 314 -29.15 -5.18 7.77
N ALA A 315 -29.16 -3.87 8.01
CA ALA A 315 -30.35 -3.15 8.45
C ALA A 315 -31.50 -3.23 7.42
N LEU A 316 -31.20 -3.17 6.11
CA LEU A 316 -32.19 -3.34 5.06
C LEU A 316 -32.77 -4.78 5.04
N LEU A 317 -31.94 -5.81 5.27
CA LEU A 317 -32.40 -7.20 5.38
C LEU A 317 -33.31 -7.39 6.60
N GLU A 318 -32.95 -6.80 7.75
CA GLU A 318 -33.75 -6.81 8.97
C GLU A 318 -35.10 -6.07 8.77
N ALA A 319 -35.11 -5.03 7.93
CA ALA A 319 -36.31 -4.31 7.55
C ALA A 319 -37.18 -5.06 6.51
N GLY A 320 -36.76 -6.26 6.09
CA GLY A 320 -37.54 -7.11 5.18
C GLY A 320 -37.15 -7.02 3.69
N ALA A 321 -36.03 -6.40 3.35
CA ALA A 321 -35.50 -6.45 2.00
C ALA A 321 -35.03 -7.86 1.63
N GLU A 322 -35.18 -8.27 0.37
CA GLU A 322 -34.83 -9.60 -0.11
C GLU A 322 -33.66 -9.54 -1.10
N PHE A 323 -32.44 -9.79 -0.64
CA PHE A 323 -31.24 -9.96 -1.51
C PHE A 323 -30.22 -10.85 -0.81
N LYS A 324 -29.22 -11.32 -1.55
CA LYS A 324 -28.09 -12.07 -0.99
C LYS A 324 -26.95 -11.10 -0.67
N LEU A 325 -26.45 -11.11 0.55
CA LEU A 325 -25.30 -10.33 0.98
C LEU A 325 -24.05 -11.23 1.04
N GLU A 326 -23.01 -10.89 0.27
CA GLU A 326 -21.77 -11.65 0.19
C GLU A 326 -20.57 -10.79 0.64
N PRO A 327 -19.62 -11.39 1.41
CA PRO A 327 -18.44 -10.68 1.83
C PRO A 327 -17.39 -10.59 0.71
N ALA A 328 -16.94 -9.38 0.39
CA ALA A 328 -15.72 -9.18 -0.38
C ALA A 328 -14.47 -9.41 0.49
N PRO A 329 -13.33 -9.79 -0.10
CA PRO A 329 -12.05 -9.84 0.60
C PRO A 329 -11.69 -8.50 1.25
N GLU A 330 -11.21 -8.52 2.52
CA GLU A 330 -10.89 -7.31 3.28
C GLU A 330 -9.70 -6.50 2.70
N LEU A 331 -8.85 -7.12 1.89
CA LEU A 331 -7.74 -6.46 1.19
C LEU A 331 -8.19 -5.69 -0.05
N MET A 332 -9.38 -6.00 -0.59
CA MET A 332 -9.90 -5.38 -1.82
C MET A 332 -10.49 -4.00 -1.53
N GLU A 333 -10.09 -2.97 -2.25
CA GLU A 333 -10.69 -1.65 -2.14
C GLU A 333 -12.03 -1.56 -2.88
N THR A 334 -12.83 -0.53 -2.57
CA THR A 334 -14.16 -0.36 -3.16
C THR A 334 -14.09 -0.22 -4.68
N GLU A 335 -13.09 0.48 -5.19
CA GLU A 335 -12.81 0.70 -6.61
C GLU A 335 -12.54 -0.62 -7.35
N GLU A 336 -11.84 -1.56 -6.70
CA GLU A 336 -11.59 -2.88 -7.25
C GLU A 336 -12.88 -3.72 -7.33
N ILE A 337 -13.77 -3.60 -6.32
CA ILE A 337 -15.08 -4.27 -6.35
C ILE A 337 -15.95 -3.68 -7.47
N ILE A 338 -15.93 -2.35 -7.65
CA ILE A 338 -16.60 -1.68 -8.79
C ILE A 338 -16.06 -2.24 -10.12
N GLY A 339 -14.73 -2.42 -10.24
CA GLY A 339 -14.12 -3.04 -11.40
C GLY A 339 -14.65 -4.45 -11.69
N LYS A 340 -14.88 -5.25 -10.64
CA LYS A 340 -15.47 -6.60 -10.76
C LYS A 340 -16.95 -6.57 -11.16
N VAL A 341 -17.70 -5.56 -10.74
CA VAL A 341 -19.09 -5.34 -11.24
C VAL A 341 -19.06 -5.07 -12.73
N ALA A 342 -18.18 -4.23 -13.21
CA ALA A 342 -18.00 -3.93 -14.62
C ALA A 342 -17.69 -5.19 -15.46
N GLN A 343 -16.82 -6.05 -14.95
CA GLN A 343 -16.41 -7.32 -15.58
C GLN A 343 -17.49 -8.41 -15.49
N GLY A 344 -18.52 -8.21 -14.67
CA GLY A 344 -19.58 -9.20 -14.44
C GLY A 344 -19.20 -10.33 -13.48
N GLU A 345 -18.06 -10.22 -12.80
CA GLU A 345 -17.63 -11.17 -11.75
C GLU A 345 -18.40 -10.98 -10.45
N VAL A 346 -18.84 -9.74 -10.18
CA VAL A 346 -19.71 -9.35 -9.07
C VAL A 346 -21.00 -8.80 -9.65
N ASP A 347 -22.15 -9.14 -9.04
CA ASP A 347 -23.45 -8.69 -9.53
C ASP A 347 -23.68 -7.20 -9.20
N LEU A 348 -23.67 -6.86 -7.89
CA LEU A 348 -23.86 -5.50 -7.39
C LEU A 348 -22.84 -5.21 -6.26
N THR A 349 -22.52 -3.95 -6.08
CA THR A 349 -21.78 -3.48 -4.92
C THR A 349 -22.32 -2.14 -4.40
N VAL A 350 -21.74 -1.61 -3.35
CA VAL A 350 -22.06 -0.28 -2.80
C VAL A 350 -20.80 0.55 -2.73
N ALA A 351 -20.91 1.82 -3.06
CA ALA A 351 -19.84 2.80 -2.94
C ALA A 351 -20.41 4.14 -2.46
N ASP A 352 -19.59 4.90 -1.73
CA ASP A 352 -19.88 6.30 -1.47
C ASP A 352 -19.92 7.08 -2.77
N SER A 353 -20.82 8.06 -2.87
CA SER A 353 -21.05 8.86 -4.08
C SER A 353 -19.76 9.45 -4.66
N HIS A 354 -18.87 10.00 -3.81
CA HIS A 354 -17.60 10.58 -4.28
C HIS A 354 -16.61 9.53 -4.85
N ILE A 355 -16.62 8.29 -4.36
CA ILE A 355 -15.81 7.20 -4.92
C ILE A 355 -16.34 6.83 -6.31
N LEU A 356 -17.66 6.68 -6.41
CA LEU A 356 -18.30 6.39 -7.68
C LEU A 356 -18.09 7.51 -8.70
N ASP A 357 -18.20 8.78 -8.29
CA ASP A 357 -17.94 9.93 -9.15
C ASP A 357 -16.52 9.92 -9.71
N ILE A 358 -15.52 9.57 -8.90
CA ILE A 358 -14.14 9.40 -9.35
C ILE A 358 -14.03 8.27 -10.39
N GLU A 359 -14.62 7.11 -10.12
CA GLU A 359 -14.62 5.97 -11.05
C GLU A 359 -15.26 6.34 -12.40
N MET A 360 -16.38 7.04 -12.37
CA MET A 360 -17.10 7.47 -13.58
C MET A 360 -16.38 8.56 -14.39
N THR A 361 -15.28 9.15 -13.90
CA THR A 361 -14.47 10.09 -14.71
C THR A 361 -13.70 9.40 -15.85
N TRP A 362 -13.45 8.10 -15.75
CA TRP A 362 -12.64 7.35 -16.70
C TRP A 362 -13.28 6.04 -17.22
N ARG A 363 -14.49 5.69 -16.72
CA ARG A 363 -15.24 4.51 -17.13
C ARG A 363 -16.73 4.82 -17.30
N ASP A 364 -17.41 4.09 -18.18
CA ASP A 364 -18.83 4.21 -18.49
C ASP A 364 -19.58 2.86 -18.41
N ASP A 365 -18.89 1.80 -18.00
CA ASP A 365 -19.41 0.43 -17.93
C ASP A 365 -20.16 0.11 -16.63
N VAL A 366 -20.16 1.03 -15.67
CA VAL A 366 -20.95 0.98 -14.42
C VAL A 366 -21.78 2.24 -14.24
N LYS A 367 -22.75 2.16 -13.32
CA LYS A 367 -23.56 3.32 -12.90
C LYS A 367 -24.00 3.21 -11.46
N GLY A 368 -24.31 4.34 -10.84
CA GLY A 368 -25.10 4.41 -9.61
C GLY A 368 -26.58 4.15 -9.94
N ALA A 369 -27.18 3.16 -9.28
CA ALA A 369 -28.59 2.85 -9.48
C ALA A 369 -29.48 3.74 -8.62
N PHE A 370 -29.28 3.74 -7.29
CA PHE A 370 -29.99 4.57 -6.33
C PHE A 370 -29.20 4.65 -5.01
N ALA A 371 -29.53 5.64 -4.16
CA ALA A 371 -29.00 5.76 -2.82
C ALA A 371 -29.72 4.80 -1.87
N LEU A 372 -28.96 4.10 -1.00
CA LEU A 372 -29.54 3.13 -0.05
C LEU A 372 -30.23 3.80 1.14
N GLU A 373 -29.70 4.94 1.57
CA GLU A 373 -30.21 5.70 2.72
C GLU A 373 -29.91 7.21 2.56
N ASP A 374 -30.30 8.00 3.57
CA ASP A 374 -29.95 9.41 3.68
C ASP A 374 -28.43 9.60 3.73
N PRO A 375 -27.92 10.77 3.29
CA PRO A 375 -26.49 11.03 3.29
C PRO A 375 -25.84 10.84 4.67
N VAL A 376 -24.73 10.11 4.69
CA VAL A 376 -23.92 9.86 5.88
C VAL A 376 -22.75 10.84 5.97
N SER A 377 -22.30 11.11 7.18
CA SER A 377 -21.22 12.06 7.44
C SER A 377 -19.87 11.37 7.54
N HIS A 378 -18.83 11.92 6.92
CA HIS A 378 -17.45 11.54 7.18
C HIS A 378 -16.81 12.43 8.23
N GLY A 379 -15.96 11.85 9.06
CA GLY A 379 -15.19 12.54 10.09
C GLY A 379 -13.85 11.85 10.33
N TRP A 380 -12.90 12.60 10.86
CA TRP A 380 -11.66 12.02 11.34
C TRP A 380 -11.88 11.35 12.69
N ALA A 381 -11.27 10.20 12.91
CA ALA A 381 -11.42 9.49 14.18
C ALA A 381 -10.14 9.62 15.03
N VAL A 382 -10.32 9.84 16.32
CA VAL A 382 -9.25 9.89 17.33
C VAL A 382 -9.60 8.96 18.51
N ARG A 383 -8.62 8.66 19.36
CA ARG A 383 -8.89 7.94 20.61
C ARG A 383 -9.75 8.79 21.55
N PRO A 384 -10.59 8.18 22.38
CA PRO A 384 -11.47 8.93 23.30
C PRO A 384 -10.72 9.86 24.28
N GLU A 385 -9.51 9.47 24.67
CA GLU A 385 -8.64 10.23 25.58
C GLU A 385 -7.92 11.41 24.94
N ASP A 386 -7.88 11.51 23.59
CA ASP A 386 -7.17 12.58 22.86
C ASP A 386 -8.06 13.81 22.66
N GLU A 387 -8.56 14.40 23.75
CA GLU A 387 -9.54 15.48 23.72
C GLU A 387 -9.04 16.76 23.05
N LYS A 388 -7.76 17.11 23.24
CA LYS A 388 -7.18 18.31 22.63
C LYS A 388 -6.98 18.14 21.13
N LEU A 389 -6.58 16.94 20.68
CA LEU A 389 -6.45 16.63 19.27
C LEU A 389 -7.83 16.66 18.60
N LEU A 390 -8.84 16.08 19.24
CA LEU A 390 -10.24 16.11 18.76
C LEU A 390 -10.78 17.54 18.65
N ALA A 391 -10.49 18.39 19.62
CA ALA A 391 -10.94 19.77 19.62
C ALA A 391 -10.26 20.63 18.54
N ALA A 392 -9.05 20.25 18.11
CA ALA A 392 -8.30 20.93 17.06
C ALA A 392 -8.68 20.43 15.65
N ALA A 393 -9.07 19.17 15.52
CA ALA A 393 -9.49 18.54 14.27
C ALA A 393 -10.94 18.84 13.92
#